data_08e0cd152027d4fc01ff71cd16858b39
#
_entry.id   08e0cd152027d4fc01ff71cd16858b39
#
_cell.length_a   1.000
_cell.length_b   1.000
_cell.length_c   1.000
_cell.angle_alpha   90.00
_cell.angle_beta   90.00
_cell.angle_gamma   90.00
#
_symmetry.space_group_name_H-M   'P 1'
#
loop_
_entity.id
_entity.type
_entity.pdbx_description
1 polymer ?
#
loop_
_entity_poly.entity_id
_entity_poly.type
_entity_poly.pdbx_seq_one_letter_code
_entity_poly.pdbx_strand_id
1 'polypeptide(L)'
;MAGVDAFLKLDGIKGESTDKSHKDEIEILSFSWGCHSSTSIGQGGGGGVGKATFSDFTFQKKVDISSPKLALIAARGDHIRSAKISVRKAGGAAGQVDYQVYDLEKIYVTGVQISGGDGGVFYETLTLSPTKFKWEYKQQGDDGSLTGNMAVTVDRAANTAQ
;
A
#
# COMPACT_ATOMS: atom_id res chain seq x y z
N MET A 1 7.33 19.10 -12.06
CA MET A 1 6.27 18.09 -12.11
C MET A 1 5.87 17.74 -10.70
N ALA A 2 4.63 18.01 -10.34
CA ALA A 2 4.12 17.60 -9.03
C ALA A 2 3.99 16.08 -9.02
N GLY A 3 4.91 15.41 -8.37
CA GLY A 3 4.83 13.98 -8.16
C GLY A 3 3.70 13.65 -7.17
N VAL A 4 3.19 12.45 -7.25
CA VAL A 4 2.30 11.93 -6.21
C VAL A 4 3.18 11.55 -5.03
N ASP A 5 2.89 12.09 -3.85
CA ASP A 5 3.58 11.71 -2.63
C ASP A 5 2.87 10.52 -2.01
N ALA A 6 3.62 9.49 -1.68
CA ALA A 6 3.10 8.31 -1.00
C ALA A 6 3.95 7.97 0.21
N PHE A 7 3.28 7.63 1.31
CA PHE A 7 3.91 7.31 2.58
C PHE A 7 3.36 6.00 3.13
N LEU A 8 4.22 5.23 3.75
CA LEU A 8 3.87 3.98 4.40
C LEU A 8 4.23 4.07 5.88
N LYS A 9 3.22 3.95 6.73
CA LYS A 9 3.39 3.89 8.18
C LYS A 9 3.20 2.45 8.63
N LEU A 10 4.24 1.87 9.21
CA LEU A 10 4.21 0.52 9.76
C LEU A 10 4.24 0.57 11.28
N ASP A 11 3.39 -0.21 11.92
CA ASP A 11 3.38 -0.27 13.39
C ASP A 11 4.73 -0.76 13.92
N GLY A 12 5.35 0.05 14.77
CA GLY A 12 6.63 -0.26 15.39
C GLY A 12 7.86 -0.11 14.50
N ILE A 13 7.74 0.40 13.30
CA ILE A 13 8.86 0.58 12.37
C ILE A 13 8.86 2.02 11.84
N LYS A 14 9.95 2.73 12.10
CA LYS A 14 10.12 4.11 11.64
C LYS A 14 10.82 4.15 10.29
N GLY A 15 10.39 5.10 9.46
CA GLY A 15 11.10 5.54 8.27
C GLY A 15 11.83 6.85 8.49
N GLU A 16 12.17 7.53 7.42
CA GLU A 16 12.98 8.75 7.46
C GLU A 16 12.27 9.98 6.88
N SER A 17 10.95 9.93 6.70
CA SER A 17 10.21 11.09 6.22
C SER A 17 10.29 12.26 7.19
N THR A 18 10.59 13.43 6.66
CA THR A 18 10.59 14.69 7.39
C THR A 18 9.33 15.52 7.14
N ASP A 19 8.39 14.96 6.38
CA ASP A 19 7.14 15.65 6.08
C ASP A 19 6.36 15.96 7.36
N LYS A 20 5.76 17.13 7.40
CA LYS A 20 5.05 17.63 8.60
C LYS A 20 3.92 16.72 9.04
N SER A 21 3.17 16.17 8.09
CA SER A 21 2.00 15.31 8.36
C SER A 21 2.35 13.83 8.41
N HIS A 22 3.50 13.44 7.83
CA HIS A 22 3.93 12.05 7.69
C HIS A 22 5.35 11.84 8.23
N LYS A 23 5.64 12.51 9.35
CA LYS A 23 6.95 12.42 9.98
C LYS A 23 7.26 10.98 10.43
N ASP A 24 8.49 10.56 10.21
CA ASP A 24 8.99 9.22 10.56
C ASP A 24 8.27 8.07 9.82
N GLU A 25 7.50 8.37 8.79
CA GLU A 25 6.95 7.36 7.90
C GLU A 25 7.94 7.01 6.79
N ILE A 26 7.68 5.93 6.09
CA ILE A 26 8.50 5.48 4.97
C ILE A 26 8.04 6.18 3.70
N GLU A 27 8.93 6.89 3.04
CA GLU A 27 8.62 7.49 1.73
C GLU A 27 8.60 6.40 0.66
N ILE A 28 7.55 6.39 -0.15
CA ILE A 28 7.33 5.41 -1.20
C ILE A 28 7.46 6.07 -2.56
N LEU A 29 8.25 5.48 -3.45
CA LEU A 29 8.40 5.96 -4.82
C LEU A 29 7.25 5.52 -5.70
N SER A 30 6.82 4.26 -5.55
CA SER A 30 5.68 3.69 -6.25
C SER A 30 5.18 2.45 -5.51
N PHE A 31 3.92 2.07 -5.73
CA PHE A 31 3.41 0.80 -5.24
C PHE A 31 2.35 0.26 -6.19
N SER A 32 2.12 -1.03 -6.11
CA SER A 32 1.13 -1.72 -6.92
C SER A 32 0.45 -2.83 -6.11
N TRP A 33 -0.78 -3.09 -6.45
CA TRP A 33 -1.55 -4.23 -5.97
C TRP A 33 -2.67 -4.50 -6.98
N GLY A 34 -3.33 -5.62 -6.88
CA GLY A 34 -4.44 -5.92 -7.76
C GLY A 34 -5.24 -7.10 -7.29
N CYS A 35 -6.40 -7.30 -7.89
CA CYS A 35 -7.22 -8.47 -7.68
C CYS A 35 -7.67 -9.02 -9.03
N HIS A 36 -7.84 -10.33 -9.07
CA HIS A 36 -8.26 -11.06 -10.26
C HIS A 36 -9.31 -12.06 -9.89
N SER A 37 -10.32 -12.20 -10.74
CA SER A 37 -11.31 -13.28 -10.62
C SER A 37 -11.38 -14.03 -11.93
N SER A 38 -11.58 -15.34 -11.86
CA SER A 38 -11.82 -16.18 -13.03
C SER A 38 -13.31 -16.38 -13.21
N THR A 39 -13.78 -16.29 -14.46
CA THR A 39 -15.16 -16.61 -14.82
C THR A 39 -15.17 -17.74 -15.80
N SER A 40 -16.06 -18.73 -15.61
CA SER A 40 -16.33 -19.77 -16.60
C SER A 40 -17.64 -19.42 -17.30
N ILE A 41 -17.54 -18.65 -18.37
CA ILE A 41 -18.70 -18.34 -19.24
C ILE A 41 -18.67 -19.33 -20.40
N GLY A 42 -19.71 -20.14 -20.55
CA GLY A 42 -19.93 -20.96 -21.73
C GLY A 42 -19.55 -22.44 -21.66
N GLN A 43 -19.25 -22.97 -20.49
CA GLN A 43 -19.10 -24.44 -20.34
C GLN A 43 -20.22 -24.99 -19.42
N GLY A 44 -21.31 -25.41 -20.05
CA GLY A 44 -22.32 -26.27 -19.41
C GLY A 44 -23.01 -25.73 -18.16
N GLY A 45 -24.06 -24.93 -18.32
CA GLY A 45 -25.16 -24.88 -17.37
C GLY A 45 -24.98 -24.13 -16.05
N GLY A 46 -23.97 -23.34 -15.84
CA GLY A 46 -23.82 -22.54 -14.64
C GLY A 46 -22.67 -21.55 -14.73
N GLY A 47 -22.98 -20.27 -14.91
CA GLY A 47 -21.98 -19.21 -14.80
C GLY A 47 -21.50 -19.08 -13.35
N GLY A 48 -20.35 -19.68 -13.01
CA GLY A 48 -19.70 -19.51 -11.71
C GLY A 48 -18.61 -18.45 -11.79
N VAL A 49 -18.65 -17.48 -10.88
CA VAL A 49 -17.51 -16.59 -10.65
C VAL A 49 -16.57 -17.30 -9.69
N GLY A 50 -15.32 -17.53 -10.13
CA GLY A 50 -14.30 -18.12 -9.28
C GLY A 50 -13.93 -17.20 -8.11
N LYS A 51 -13.29 -17.77 -7.11
CA LYS A 51 -12.77 -17.01 -5.97
C LYS A 51 -11.79 -15.93 -6.44
N ALA A 52 -11.94 -14.72 -5.94
CA ALA A 52 -11.01 -13.63 -6.24
C ALA A 52 -9.63 -13.91 -5.64
N THR A 53 -8.60 -13.60 -6.40
CA THR A 53 -7.21 -13.68 -5.96
C THR A 53 -6.65 -12.26 -5.86
N PHE A 54 -6.06 -11.95 -4.72
CA PHE A 54 -5.43 -10.65 -4.47
C PHE A 54 -3.92 -10.81 -4.50
N SER A 55 -3.26 -9.94 -5.28
CA SER A 55 -1.81 -9.87 -5.27
C SER A 55 -1.33 -9.14 -4.02
N ASP A 56 -0.10 -9.40 -3.61
CA ASP A 56 0.53 -8.68 -2.51
C ASP A 56 0.77 -7.21 -2.92
N PHE A 57 0.89 -6.34 -1.91
CA PHE A 57 1.27 -4.95 -2.13
C PHE A 57 2.79 -4.90 -2.35
N THR A 58 3.20 -4.40 -3.49
CA THR A 58 4.62 -4.26 -3.85
C THR A 58 4.99 -2.78 -3.87
N PHE A 59 6.03 -2.43 -3.10
CA PHE A 59 6.49 -1.05 -2.93
C PHE A 59 7.90 -0.91 -3.49
N GLN A 60 8.14 0.22 -4.15
CA GLN A 60 9.49 0.67 -4.50
C GLN A 60 9.86 1.83 -3.58
N LYS A 61 10.98 1.73 -2.89
CA LYS A 61 11.46 2.75 -1.97
C LYS A 61 12.98 2.82 -2.00
N LYS A 62 13.54 3.86 -1.43
CA LYS A 62 14.98 3.90 -1.14
C LYS A 62 15.27 3.10 0.11
N VAL A 63 16.45 2.51 0.19
CA VAL A 63 16.93 1.89 1.43
C VAL A 63 17.01 2.97 2.49
N ASP A 64 16.43 2.71 3.65
CA ASP A 64 16.37 3.64 4.79
C ASP A 64 16.51 2.88 6.11
N ILE A 65 16.28 3.58 7.22
CA ILE A 65 16.40 3.00 8.57
C ILE A 65 15.42 1.84 8.81
N SER A 66 14.33 1.77 8.07
CA SER A 66 13.35 0.68 8.18
C SER A 66 13.84 -0.63 7.55
N SER A 67 14.77 -0.56 6.60
CA SER A 67 15.16 -1.68 5.77
C SER A 67 15.71 -2.89 6.55
N PRO A 68 16.63 -2.72 7.51
CA PRO A 68 17.13 -3.86 8.29
C PRO A 68 16.03 -4.55 9.11
N LYS A 69 15.11 -3.78 9.67
CA LYS A 69 14.00 -4.32 10.47
C LYS A 69 13.03 -5.12 9.59
N LEU A 70 12.75 -4.63 8.41
CA LEU A 70 11.89 -5.32 7.44
C LEU A 70 12.52 -6.64 6.98
N ALA A 71 13.82 -6.64 6.72
CA ALA A 71 14.55 -7.86 6.38
C ALA A 71 14.51 -8.88 7.54
N LEU A 72 14.64 -8.43 8.78
CA LEU A 72 14.56 -9.31 9.95
C LEU A 72 13.16 -9.94 10.06
N ILE A 73 12.12 -9.15 9.92
CA ILE A 73 10.72 -9.63 9.99
C ILE A 73 10.46 -10.65 8.88
N ALA A 74 10.92 -10.39 7.66
CA ALA A 74 10.80 -11.32 6.54
C ALA A 74 11.51 -12.64 6.84
N ALA A 75 12.74 -12.57 7.36
CA ALA A 75 13.55 -13.75 7.66
C ALA A 75 12.95 -14.62 8.78
N ARG A 76 12.31 -13.98 9.76
CA ARG A 76 11.67 -14.68 10.89
C ARG A 76 10.26 -15.19 10.57
N GLY A 77 9.60 -14.66 9.55
CA GLY A 77 8.21 -14.96 9.29
C GLY A 77 7.24 -14.31 10.28
N ASP A 78 7.68 -13.29 10.98
CA ASP A 78 6.82 -12.51 11.88
C ASP A 78 5.83 -11.68 11.07
N HIS A 79 4.83 -11.09 11.74
CA HIS A 79 3.89 -10.18 11.10
C HIS A 79 3.93 -8.80 11.75
N ILE A 80 3.53 -7.81 10.97
CA ILE A 80 3.30 -6.44 11.41
C ILE A 80 1.82 -6.31 11.73
N ARG A 81 1.48 -5.74 12.87
CA ARG A 81 0.09 -5.66 13.33
C ARG A 81 -0.78 -4.80 12.42
N SER A 82 -0.31 -3.63 12.06
CA SER A 82 -1.05 -2.68 11.23
C SER A 82 -0.13 -1.82 10.39
N ALA A 83 -0.67 -1.32 9.29
CA ALA A 83 0.00 -0.38 8.41
C ALA A 83 -0.99 0.57 7.78
N LYS A 84 -0.52 1.74 7.41
CA LYS A 84 -1.31 2.73 6.67
C LYS A 84 -0.50 3.22 5.48
N ILE A 85 -1.12 3.21 4.30
CA ILE A 85 -0.57 3.82 3.09
C ILE A 85 -1.36 5.09 2.83
N SER A 86 -0.66 6.21 2.74
CA SER A 86 -1.27 7.50 2.44
C SER A 86 -0.74 7.99 1.11
N VAL A 87 -1.65 8.25 0.17
CA VAL A 87 -1.30 8.83 -1.14
C VAL A 87 -1.93 10.21 -1.18
N ARG A 88 -1.10 11.20 -1.49
CA ARG A 88 -1.51 12.60 -1.41
C ARG A 88 -1.17 13.32 -2.72
N LYS A 89 -1.98 14.30 -3.06
CA LYS A 89 -1.70 15.20 -4.17
C LYS A 89 -1.92 16.65 -3.74
N ALA A 90 -1.44 17.59 -4.54
CA ALA A 90 -1.62 19.01 -4.26
C ALA A 90 -3.12 19.31 -4.14
N GLY A 91 -3.50 19.95 -3.05
CA GLY A 91 -4.88 20.40 -2.81
C GLY A 91 -4.92 21.91 -2.78
N GLY A 92 -5.59 22.58 -3.65
CA GLY A 92 -5.79 24.02 -3.79
C GLY A 92 -5.45 24.88 -2.56
N ALA A 93 -6.40 25.63 -2.05
CA ALA A 93 -6.23 26.48 -0.88
C ALA A 93 -6.03 25.70 0.43
N ALA A 94 -6.44 24.45 0.48
CA ALA A 94 -6.27 23.58 1.65
C ALA A 94 -4.88 22.92 1.74
N GLY A 95 -4.00 23.13 0.74
CA GLY A 95 -2.69 22.49 0.69
C GLY A 95 -2.76 21.05 0.17
N GLN A 96 -1.80 20.23 0.59
CA GLN A 96 -1.76 18.82 0.19
C GLN A 96 -2.75 17.99 1.02
N VAL A 97 -3.49 17.12 0.36
CA VAL A 97 -4.51 16.27 1.00
C VAL A 97 -4.31 14.80 0.64
N ASP A 98 -4.51 13.92 1.62
CA ASP A 98 -4.52 12.49 1.41
C ASP A 98 -5.83 12.11 0.69
N TYR A 99 -5.73 11.67 -0.56
CA TYR A 99 -6.92 11.32 -1.35
C TYR A 99 -7.12 9.82 -1.51
N GLN A 100 -6.09 9.04 -1.25
CA GLN A 100 -6.20 7.58 -1.12
C GLN A 100 -5.55 7.15 0.18
N VAL A 101 -6.25 6.34 0.93
CA VAL A 101 -5.76 5.79 2.20
C VAL A 101 -6.04 4.30 2.23
N TYR A 102 -5.02 3.52 2.54
CA TYR A 102 -5.14 2.08 2.77
C TYR A 102 -4.81 1.79 4.22
N ASP A 103 -5.69 1.07 4.89
CA ASP A 103 -5.45 0.54 6.23
C ASP A 103 -5.29 -0.97 6.12
N LEU A 104 -4.13 -1.49 6.53
CA LEU A 104 -3.80 -2.90 6.44
C LEU A 104 -3.67 -3.51 7.83
N GLU A 105 -4.12 -4.74 7.99
CA GLU A 105 -4.08 -5.48 9.25
C GLU A 105 -3.38 -6.82 9.07
N LYS A 106 -2.62 -7.20 10.08
CA LYS A 106 -1.88 -8.47 10.16
C LYS A 106 -1.14 -8.75 8.85
N ILE A 107 0.01 -8.10 8.70
CA ILE A 107 0.74 -8.03 7.46
C ILE A 107 1.99 -8.88 7.55
N TYR A 108 2.17 -9.78 6.60
CA TYR A 108 3.42 -10.54 6.44
C TYR A 108 4.31 -9.84 5.44
N VAL A 109 5.61 -9.81 5.73
CA VAL A 109 6.61 -9.30 4.79
C VAL A 109 7.04 -10.49 3.92
N THR A 110 6.55 -10.52 2.69
CA THR A 110 6.78 -11.64 1.77
C THR A 110 7.99 -11.44 0.87
N GLY A 111 8.53 -10.23 0.83
CA GLY A 111 9.73 -9.97 0.05
C GLY A 111 10.42 -8.69 0.45
N VAL A 112 11.74 -8.76 0.53
CA VAL A 112 12.64 -7.61 0.65
C VAL A 112 13.79 -7.84 -0.31
N GLN A 113 13.91 -7.00 -1.33
CA GLN A 113 14.98 -7.10 -2.30
C GLN A 113 15.70 -5.77 -2.42
N ILE A 114 17.00 -5.80 -2.17
CA ILE A 114 17.85 -4.61 -2.23
C ILE A 114 18.63 -4.64 -3.52
N SER A 115 18.66 -3.52 -4.23
CA SER A 115 19.48 -3.33 -5.41
C SER A 115 20.17 -1.98 -5.36
N GLY A 116 21.38 -1.92 -5.87
CA GLY A 116 22.16 -0.71 -5.93
C GLY A 116 23.31 -0.87 -6.91
N GLY A 117 23.96 0.23 -7.21
CA GLY A 117 25.04 0.25 -8.18
C GLY A 117 25.64 1.64 -8.31
N ASP A 118 25.89 2.04 -9.55
CA ASP A 118 26.48 3.33 -9.84
C ASP A 118 25.63 4.49 -9.28
N GLY A 119 26.28 5.53 -8.78
CA GLY A 119 25.63 6.70 -8.23
C GLY A 119 25.33 6.63 -6.72
N GLY A 120 25.63 5.51 -6.05
CA GLY A 120 25.55 5.41 -4.60
C GLY A 120 24.15 5.36 -4.00
N VAL A 121 23.10 5.22 -4.82
CA VAL A 121 21.74 5.10 -4.34
C VAL A 121 21.31 3.64 -4.37
N PHE A 122 20.78 3.16 -3.23
CA PHE A 122 20.25 1.82 -3.11
C PHE A 122 18.72 1.88 -3.04
N TYR A 123 18.08 0.98 -3.76
CA TYR A 123 16.63 0.84 -3.81
C TYR A 123 16.20 -0.49 -3.20
N GLU A 124 15.00 -0.47 -2.66
CA GLU A 124 14.39 -1.65 -2.04
C GLU A 124 13.04 -1.91 -2.69
N THR A 125 12.80 -3.17 -3.04
CA THR A 125 11.47 -3.66 -3.39
C THR A 125 10.93 -4.40 -2.18
N LEU A 126 9.86 -3.86 -1.60
CA LEU A 126 9.21 -4.41 -0.41
C LEU A 126 7.87 -4.99 -0.81
N THR A 127 7.61 -6.22 -0.43
CA THR A 127 6.33 -6.88 -0.72
C THR A 127 5.63 -7.23 0.60
N LEU A 128 4.41 -6.74 0.75
CA LEU A 128 3.58 -6.93 1.94
C LEU A 128 2.32 -7.70 1.60
N SER A 129 1.99 -8.70 2.43
CA SER A 129 0.79 -9.51 2.29
C SER A 129 -0.12 -9.27 3.49
N PRO A 130 -1.10 -8.36 3.40
CA PRO A 130 -2.04 -8.13 4.49
C PRO A 130 -3.12 -9.21 4.52
N THR A 131 -3.55 -9.57 5.73
CA THR A 131 -4.70 -10.47 5.91
C THR A 131 -6.01 -9.76 5.59
N LYS A 132 -6.09 -8.49 5.96
CA LYS A 132 -7.25 -7.64 5.75
C LYS A 132 -6.80 -6.23 5.39
N PHE A 133 -7.53 -5.57 4.51
CA PHE A 133 -7.26 -4.16 4.19
C PHE A 133 -8.53 -3.42 3.85
N LYS A 134 -8.50 -2.12 4.12
CA LYS A 134 -9.53 -1.16 3.72
C LYS A 134 -8.88 -0.15 2.79
N TRP A 135 -9.50 0.10 1.65
CA TRP A 135 -9.09 1.13 0.71
C TRP A 135 -10.16 2.20 0.64
N GLU A 136 -9.78 3.44 0.92
CA GLU A 136 -10.65 4.60 0.82
C GLU A 136 -10.11 5.56 -0.22
N TYR A 137 -10.96 5.97 -1.14
CA TYR A 137 -10.68 6.98 -2.14
C TYR A 137 -11.54 8.20 -1.88
N LYS A 138 -10.93 9.38 -1.89
CA LYS A 138 -11.62 10.66 -1.72
C LYS A 138 -11.51 11.48 -3.00
N GLN A 139 -12.65 11.81 -3.59
CA GLN A 139 -12.71 12.63 -4.78
C GLN A 139 -12.31 14.07 -4.46
N GLN A 140 -11.48 14.64 -5.31
CA GLN A 140 -11.07 16.04 -5.20
C GLN A 140 -11.90 16.89 -6.17
N GLY A 141 -12.50 17.99 -5.68
CA GLY A 141 -13.21 18.96 -6.50
C GLY A 141 -12.27 19.91 -7.24
N ASP A 142 -12.84 20.77 -8.07
CA ASP A 142 -12.09 21.71 -8.90
C ASP A 142 -11.26 22.72 -8.07
N ASP A 143 -11.73 23.03 -6.86
CA ASP A 143 -11.04 23.91 -5.91
C ASP A 143 -9.96 23.19 -5.09
N GLY A 144 -9.77 21.90 -5.30
CA GLY A 144 -8.83 21.07 -4.55
C GLY A 144 -9.38 20.50 -3.24
N SER A 145 -10.62 20.83 -2.85
CA SER A 145 -11.25 20.25 -1.67
C SER A 145 -11.70 18.82 -1.92
N LEU A 146 -11.90 18.05 -0.83
CA LEU A 146 -12.40 16.69 -0.90
C LEU A 146 -13.94 16.72 -0.93
N THR A 147 -14.55 16.16 -1.98
CA THR A 147 -15.98 16.28 -2.26
C THR A 147 -16.78 14.99 -2.12
N GLY A 148 -16.13 13.84 -2.09
CA GLY A 148 -16.81 12.56 -1.96
C GLY A 148 -15.85 11.49 -1.51
N ASN A 149 -16.39 10.39 -0.97
CA ASN A 149 -15.56 9.25 -0.64
C ASN A 149 -16.22 7.93 -1.01
N MET A 150 -15.41 6.93 -1.26
CA MET A 150 -15.81 5.54 -1.48
C MET A 150 -14.79 4.64 -0.80
N ALA A 151 -15.25 3.63 -0.12
CA ALA A 151 -14.37 2.71 0.58
C ALA A 151 -14.76 1.25 0.32
N VAL A 152 -13.76 0.38 0.31
CA VAL A 152 -13.94 -1.06 0.25
C VAL A 152 -13.07 -1.72 1.31
N THR A 153 -13.62 -2.73 1.96
CA THR A 153 -12.90 -3.55 2.93
C THR A 153 -12.82 -4.98 2.40
N VAL A 154 -11.60 -5.52 2.36
CA VAL A 154 -11.34 -6.89 1.92
C VAL A 154 -10.74 -7.68 3.07
N ASP A 155 -11.38 -8.80 3.42
CA ASP A 155 -10.85 -9.75 4.38
C ASP A 155 -10.44 -11.01 3.62
N ARG A 156 -9.14 -11.18 3.44
CA ARG A 156 -8.60 -12.31 2.66
C ARG A 156 -8.73 -13.63 3.41
N ALA A 157 -8.68 -13.59 4.74
CA ALA A 157 -8.84 -14.80 5.56
C ALA A 157 -10.28 -15.31 5.54
N ALA A 158 -11.25 -14.39 5.64
CA ALA A 158 -12.67 -14.74 5.58
C ALA A 158 -13.21 -14.84 4.14
N ASN A 159 -12.43 -14.41 3.15
CA ASN A 159 -12.82 -14.36 1.75
C ASN A 159 -14.07 -13.50 1.51
N THR A 160 -14.11 -12.33 2.13
CA THR A 160 -15.22 -11.37 2.01
C THR A 160 -14.73 -10.01 1.52
N ALA A 161 -15.60 -9.29 0.82
CA ALA A 161 -15.37 -7.92 0.41
C ALA A 161 -16.67 -7.13 0.59
N GLN A 162 -16.55 -5.90 1.12
CA GLN A 162 -17.68 -5.01 1.40
C GLN A 162 -17.38 -3.57 0.98
#